data_043f0dee6bb142d1c182439a75a3207a
#
_entry.id   043f0dee6bb142d1c182439a75a3207a
#
_cell.length_a   1.000
_cell.length_b   1.000
_cell.length_c   1.000
_cell.angle_alpha   90.00
_cell.angle_beta   90.00
_cell.angle_gamma   90.00
#
_symmetry.space_group_name_H-M   'P 1'
#
loop_
_entity.id
_entity.type
_entity.pdbx_description
1 polymer ?
#
loop_
_entity_poly.entity_id
_entity_poly.type
_entity_poly.pdbx_seq_one_letter_code
_entity_poly.pdbx_strand_id
1 'polypeptide(L)'
;MPRVLIMQTTRMGDTLQTSPLIRQVRRAWPEAHIAVMVRGMGKGIVERHPDVDEVILYNEDDMFLHMQSQDSGRYLNAYRLARDLVDRLRAGRFDIAVNVTHSLASAMLLKMAEIPQVIGAHLSDEWHLVLRGGWATYFFTSVFSREYNDLNLCDITRHFVPAPEPCRELILTLKPEDLAAADALLAAYGVDLDQDFVVCMQLGASESIKRWSEERFAELAQLLRDRWNARIFLVGVQSEAPLGEAFARVAPDVAVPLFGKTTLPQLAALLSRSRFLVTNDTGTMHSAAAVKCPVALVSVGPVHYRETG
;
A
#
# COMPACT_ATOMS: atom_id res chain seq x y z
N MET A 1 6.35 -29.13 3.64
CA MET A 1 5.74 -27.87 3.15
C MET A 1 6.60 -26.73 3.62
N PRO A 2 7.17 -25.92 2.71
CA PRO A 2 7.97 -24.77 3.12
C PRO A 2 7.12 -23.72 3.81
N ARG A 3 7.69 -23.06 4.81
CA ARG A 3 7.09 -21.89 5.46
C ARG A 3 7.80 -20.65 4.96
N VAL A 4 7.06 -19.76 4.30
CA VAL A 4 7.59 -18.57 3.64
C VAL A 4 7.11 -17.31 4.35
N LEU A 5 8.02 -16.43 4.73
CA LEU A 5 7.73 -15.10 5.25
C LEU A 5 7.96 -14.06 4.16
N ILE A 6 6.96 -13.26 3.85
CA ILE A 6 7.11 -12.06 3.02
C ILE A 6 7.11 -10.85 3.95
N MET A 7 8.12 -10.01 3.86
CA MET A 7 8.28 -8.85 4.73
C MET A 7 8.13 -7.56 3.93
N GLN A 8 7.03 -6.83 4.18
CA GLN A 8 6.76 -5.52 3.60
C GLN A 8 6.24 -4.58 4.69
N THR A 9 7.12 -3.78 5.26
CA THR A 9 6.79 -2.91 6.41
C THR A 9 6.88 -1.42 6.09
N THR A 10 6.69 -1.06 4.82
CA THR A 10 6.69 0.34 4.37
C THR A 10 5.25 0.91 4.29
N ARG A 11 4.88 1.58 3.25
CA ARG A 11 3.60 2.27 3.10
C ARG A 11 2.49 1.34 2.59
N MET A 12 1.25 1.78 2.67
CA MET A 12 0.07 1.07 2.17
C MET A 12 0.17 0.77 0.66
N GLY A 13 0.61 1.74 -0.14
CA GLY A 13 0.80 1.56 -1.58
C GLY A 13 1.81 0.45 -1.90
N ASP A 14 2.93 0.43 -1.18
CA ASP A 14 3.96 -0.61 -1.34
C ASP A 14 3.44 -2.00 -0.95
N THR A 15 2.54 -2.07 0.05
CA THR A 15 1.87 -3.32 0.41
C THR A 15 0.98 -3.82 -0.71
N LEU A 16 0.21 -2.94 -1.37
CA LEU A 16 -0.58 -3.30 -2.55
C LEU A 16 0.31 -3.75 -3.71
N GLN A 17 1.41 -3.03 -3.97
CA GLN A 17 2.39 -3.39 -5.00
C GLN A 17 3.12 -4.72 -4.71
N THR A 18 3.08 -5.20 -3.47
CA THR A 18 3.61 -6.52 -3.10
C THR A 18 2.62 -7.65 -3.38
N SER A 19 1.35 -7.37 -3.61
CA SER A 19 0.33 -8.41 -3.81
C SER A 19 0.61 -9.34 -5.00
N PRO A 20 1.18 -8.90 -6.14
CA PRO A 20 1.61 -9.82 -7.21
C PRO A 20 2.74 -10.76 -6.79
N LEU A 21 3.68 -10.29 -5.94
CA LEU A 21 4.74 -11.14 -5.40
C LEU A 21 4.16 -12.23 -4.48
N ILE A 22 3.17 -11.92 -3.65
CA ILE A 22 2.50 -12.92 -2.80
C ILE A 22 1.90 -14.04 -3.67
N ARG A 23 1.20 -13.69 -4.74
CA ARG A 23 0.69 -14.64 -5.74
C ARG A 23 1.82 -15.43 -6.41
N GLN A 24 2.93 -14.76 -6.70
CA GLN A 24 4.11 -15.39 -7.30
C GLN A 24 4.71 -16.44 -6.36
N VAL A 25 4.81 -16.14 -5.07
CA VAL A 25 5.27 -17.09 -4.03
C VAL A 25 4.35 -18.31 -3.96
N ARG A 26 3.02 -18.13 -3.98
CA ARG A 26 2.05 -19.24 -4.01
C ARG A 26 2.22 -20.11 -5.25
N ARG A 27 2.47 -19.50 -6.42
CA ARG A 27 2.71 -20.24 -7.67
C ARG A 27 4.02 -21.03 -7.65
N ALA A 28 5.08 -20.47 -7.04
CA ALA A 28 6.37 -21.14 -6.90
C ALA A 28 6.31 -22.31 -5.89
N TRP A 29 5.51 -22.15 -4.84
CA TRP A 29 5.34 -23.14 -3.78
C TRP A 29 3.85 -23.30 -3.44
N PRO A 30 3.09 -24.09 -4.23
CA PRO A 30 1.62 -24.20 -4.07
C PRO A 30 1.17 -24.63 -2.67
N GLU A 31 1.95 -25.48 -2.01
CA GLU A 31 1.66 -26.03 -0.68
C GLU A 31 2.36 -25.27 0.47
N ALA A 32 2.98 -24.11 0.20
CA ALA A 32 3.68 -23.36 1.23
C ALA A 32 2.68 -22.75 2.23
N HIS A 33 3.09 -22.63 3.49
CA HIS A 33 2.46 -21.70 4.42
C HIS A 33 3.07 -20.30 4.22
N ILE A 34 2.27 -19.36 3.78
CA ILE A 34 2.69 -18.00 3.45
C ILE A 34 2.24 -17.04 4.55
N ALA A 35 3.20 -16.54 5.32
CA ALA A 35 3.01 -15.45 6.26
C ALA A 35 3.46 -14.13 5.64
N VAL A 36 2.68 -13.07 5.87
CA VAL A 36 3.05 -11.72 5.41
C VAL A 36 3.17 -10.80 6.62
N MET A 37 4.35 -10.19 6.77
CA MET A 37 4.59 -9.21 7.82
C MET A 37 4.42 -7.79 7.27
N VAL A 38 3.50 -7.03 7.88
CA VAL A 38 3.12 -5.67 7.46
C VAL A 38 2.91 -4.76 8.67
N ARG A 39 2.95 -3.44 8.44
CA ARG A 39 2.46 -2.44 9.40
C ARG A 39 0.94 -2.44 9.46
N GLY A 40 0.37 -1.85 10.51
CA GLY A 40 -1.08 -1.82 10.75
C GLY A 40 -1.90 -1.33 9.54
N MET A 41 -1.40 -0.32 8.81
CA MET A 41 -2.04 0.20 7.61
C MET A 41 -2.13 -0.80 6.44
N GLY A 42 -1.24 -1.78 6.38
CA GLY A 42 -1.23 -2.84 5.36
C GLY A 42 -2.11 -4.05 5.72
N LYS A 43 -2.55 -4.16 6.98
CA LYS A 43 -3.30 -5.31 7.49
C LYS A 43 -4.53 -5.64 6.62
N GLY A 44 -5.37 -4.64 6.37
CA GLY A 44 -6.61 -4.80 5.63
C GLY A 44 -6.41 -5.24 4.17
N ILE A 45 -5.21 -5.09 3.61
CA ILE A 45 -4.85 -5.57 2.27
C ILE A 45 -4.51 -7.06 2.34
N VAL A 46 -3.56 -7.43 3.21
CA VAL A 46 -3.01 -8.79 3.23
C VAL A 46 -3.96 -9.82 3.84
N GLU A 47 -4.81 -9.44 4.82
CA GLU A 47 -5.86 -10.32 5.38
C GLU A 47 -6.93 -10.72 4.35
N ARG A 48 -7.01 -9.98 3.25
CA ARG A 48 -7.97 -10.22 2.16
C ARG A 48 -7.31 -10.86 0.93
N HIS A 49 -6.00 -11.06 0.98
CA HIS A 49 -5.29 -11.69 -0.13
C HIS A 49 -5.51 -13.20 -0.09
N PRO A 50 -6.00 -13.83 -1.17
CA PRO A 50 -6.41 -15.25 -1.16
C PRO A 50 -5.24 -16.23 -0.95
N ASP A 51 -4.00 -15.80 -1.15
CA ASP A 51 -2.81 -16.64 -1.01
C ASP A 51 -2.05 -16.44 0.31
N VAL A 52 -2.59 -15.64 1.23
CA VAL A 52 -1.99 -15.39 2.55
C VAL A 52 -2.64 -16.30 3.58
N ASP A 53 -1.82 -17.06 4.31
CA ASP A 53 -2.27 -17.96 5.37
C ASP A 53 -2.14 -17.30 6.75
N GLU A 54 -1.16 -16.41 6.95
CA GLU A 54 -0.92 -15.74 8.22
C GLU A 54 -0.51 -14.28 8.02
N VAL A 55 -1.03 -13.39 8.88
CA VAL A 55 -0.61 -11.99 8.94
C VAL A 55 0.14 -11.72 10.23
N ILE A 56 1.34 -11.15 10.12
CA ILE A 56 2.18 -10.74 11.24
C ILE A 56 2.22 -9.20 11.25
N LEU A 57 1.79 -8.60 12.37
CA LEU A 57 1.86 -7.15 12.50
C LEU A 57 3.22 -6.71 13.03
N TYR A 58 3.78 -5.71 12.37
CA TYR A 58 4.98 -5.00 12.78
C TYR A 58 4.58 -3.64 13.36
N ASN A 59 4.65 -3.53 14.68
CA ASN A 59 4.26 -2.32 15.42
C ASN A 59 5.45 -1.35 15.57
N GLU A 60 6.02 -0.93 14.43
CA GLU A 60 7.18 -0.03 14.40
C GLU A 60 6.88 1.32 15.06
N ASP A 61 5.68 1.85 14.86
CA ASP A 61 5.30 3.16 15.40
C ASP A 61 5.31 3.15 16.93
N ASP A 62 4.81 2.07 17.56
CA ASP A 62 4.84 1.90 19.02
C ASP A 62 6.27 1.76 19.53
N MET A 63 7.10 0.96 18.84
CA MET A 63 8.52 0.82 19.20
C MET A 63 9.25 2.15 19.09
N PHE A 64 9.02 2.91 18.01
CA PHE A 64 9.66 4.20 17.76
C PHE A 64 9.24 5.25 18.81
N LEU A 65 7.95 5.35 19.13
CA LEU A 65 7.44 6.23 20.20
C LEU A 65 8.07 5.90 21.55
N HIS A 66 8.25 4.62 21.86
CA HIS A 66 8.92 4.21 23.08
C HIS A 66 10.42 4.56 23.07
N MET A 67 11.09 4.42 21.94
CA MET A 67 12.52 4.76 21.79
C MET A 67 12.81 6.26 21.84
N GLN A 68 11.89 7.12 21.41
CA GLN A 68 12.04 8.57 21.48
C GLN A 68 11.80 9.15 22.88
N SER A 69 11.28 8.36 23.79
CA SER A 69 11.04 8.80 25.16
C SER A 69 12.33 8.83 25.97
N GLN A 70 12.47 9.78 26.88
CA GLN A 70 13.58 9.79 27.89
C GLN A 70 13.28 8.89 29.09
N ASP A 71 12.16 8.19 29.10
CA ASP A 71 11.73 7.29 30.17
C ASP A 71 12.30 5.88 29.97
N SER A 72 13.08 5.41 30.94
CA SER A 72 13.67 4.05 30.93
C SER A 72 12.64 2.93 30.85
N GLY A 73 11.44 3.10 31.41
CA GLY A 73 10.34 2.14 31.31
C GLY A 73 9.86 1.98 29.88
N ARG A 74 9.84 3.06 29.10
CA ARG A 74 9.49 3.02 27.68
C ARG A 74 10.55 2.33 26.83
N TYR A 75 11.85 2.54 27.11
CA TYR A 75 12.91 1.78 26.43
C TYR A 75 12.77 0.28 26.66
N LEU A 76 12.45 -0.15 27.88
CA LEU A 76 12.19 -1.55 28.17
C LEU A 76 10.96 -2.10 27.41
N ASN A 77 9.94 -1.28 27.19
CA ASN A 77 8.79 -1.69 26.38
C ASN A 77 9.16 -1.85 24.89
N ALA A 78 9.94 -0.93 24.32
CA ALA A 78 10.46 -1.08 22.96
C ALA A 78 11.26 -2.38 22.80
N TYR A 79 12.14 -2.66 23.75
CA TYR A 79 12.92 -3.91 23.76
C TYR A 79 12.01 -5.17 23.85
N ARG A 80 10.98 -5.15 24.72
CA ARG A 80 10.03 -6.26 24.85
C ARG A 80 9.28 -6.50 23.54
N LEU A 81 8.76 -5.44 22.90
CA LEU A 81 8.07 -5.52 21.61
C LEU A 81 8.97 -6.13 20.53
N ALA A 82 10.22 -5.67 20.44
CA ALA A 82 11.20 -6.21 19.49
C ALA A 82 11.52 -7.68 19.76
N ARG A 83 11.77 -8.04 21.03
CA ARG A 83 12.03 -9.42 21.46
C ARG A 83 10.84 -10.33 21.14
N ASP A 84 9.63 -9.94 21.52
CA ASP A 84 8.41 -10.73 21.34
C ASP A 84 8.13 -10.96 19.85
N LEU A 85 8.46 -9.97 18.98
CA LEU A 85 8.39 -10.14 17.53
C LEU A 85 9.43 -11.14 17.02
N VAL A 86 10.69 -11.05 17.47
CA VAL A 86 11.74 -12.01 17.09
C VAL A 86 11.36 -13.42 17.54
N ASP A 87 10.88 -13.58 18.77
CA ASP A 87 10.44 -14.88 19.31
C ASP A 87 9.26 -15.44 18.50
N ARG A 88 8.32 -14.61 18.09
CA ARG A 88 7.23 -15.01 17.18
C ARG A 88 7.76 -15.50 15.83
N LEU A 89 8.71 -14.77 15.23
CA LEU A 89 9.31 -15.16 13.95
C LEU A 89 10.08 -16.47 14.05
N ARG A 90 10.84 -16.69 15.14
CA ARG A 90 11.52 -17.98 15.42
C ARG A 90 10.53 -19.11 15.60
N ALA A 91 9.48 -18.90 16.40
CA ALA A 91 8.42 -19.90 16.59
C ALA A 91 7.69 -20.24 15.28
N GLY A 92 7.65 -19.32 14.32
CA GLY A 92 7.12 -19.52 12.98
C GLY A 92 7.90 -20.52 12.14
N ARG A 93 9.17 -20.81 12.48
CA ARG A 93 10.06 -21.77 11.77
C ARG A 93 10.03 -21.58 10.25
N PHE A 94 10.21 -20.34 9.81
CA PHE A 94 10.23 -20.02 8.39
C PHE A 94 11.49 -20.57 7.72
N ASP A 95 11.33 -21.26 6.59
CA ASP A 95 12.42 -21.78 5.78
C ASP A 95 13.02 -20.69 4.89
N ILE A 96 12.15 -19.79 4.41
CA ILE A 96 12.49 -18.74 3.45
C ILE A 96 11.86 -17.41 3.90
N ALA A 97 12.61 -16.33 3.81
CA ALA A 97 12.07 -14.96 3.87
C ALA A 97 12.29 -14.22 2.55
N VAL A 98 11.29 -13.49 2.09
CA VAL A 98 11.38 -12.55 0.97
C VAL A 98 11.25 -11.15 1.54
N ASN A 99 12.38 -10.44 1.65
CA ASN A 99 12.44 -9.11 2.23
C ASN A 99 12.37 -8.04 1.13
N VAL A 100 11.23 -7.37 1.02
CA VAL A 100 11.02 -6.23 0.11
C VAL A 100 11.02 -4.89 0.85
N THR A 101 11.32 -4.91 2.15
CA THR A 101 11.49 -3.70 2.96
C THR A 101 12.91 -3.14 2.81
N HIS A 102 13.04 -1.82 2.63
CA HIS A 102 14.33 -1.15 2.41
C HIS A 102 14.98 -0.65 3.71
N SER A 103 15.04 -1.48 4.74
CA SER A 103 15.59 -1.01 6.03
C SER A 103 16.58 -1.99 6.63
N LEU A 104 17.59 -1.43 7.31
CA LEU A 104 18.50 -2.21 8.13
C LEU A 104 17.75 -2.97 9.23
N ALA A 105 16.69 -2.36 9.80
CA ALA A 105 15.87 -3.00 10.83
C ALA A 105 15.21 -4.29 10.34
N SER A 106 14.72 -4.32 9.09
CA SER A 106 14.15 -5.54 8.50
C SER A 106 15.21 -6.65 8.37
N ALA A 107 16.41 -6.31 7.91
CA ALA A 107 17.51 -7.27 7.79
C ALA A 107 17.96 -7.79 9.17
N MET A 108 18.00 -6.93 10.20
CA MET A 108 18.30 -7.30 11.58
C MET A 108 17.27 -8.28 12.15
N LEU A 109 15.98 -7.98 11.98
CA LEU A 109 14.90 -8.86 12.44
C LEU A 109 15.02 -10.27 11.83
N LEU A 110 15.27 -10.36 10.52
CA LEU A 110 15.42 -11.64 9.84
C LEU A 110 16.66 -12.41 10.32
N LYS A 111 17.78 -11.72 10.57
CA LYS A 111 19.00 -12.33 11.15
C LYS A 111 18.74 -12.84 12.56
N MET A 112 18.10 -12.02 13.40
CA MET A 112 17.77 -12.40 14.77
C MET A 112 16.74 -13.54 14.81
N ALA A 113 15.83 -13.62 13.84
CA ALA A 113 14.88 -14.72 13.71
C ALA A 113 15.49 -16.02 13.18
N GLU A 114 16.77 -16.00 12.78
CA GLU A 114 17.55 -17.17 12.33
C GLU A 114 16.92 -17.88 11.11
N ILE A 115 16.32 -17.11 10.20
CA ILE A 115 15.70 -17.66 8.99
C ILE A 115 16.81 -18.07 8.01
N PRO A 116 16.89 -19.35 7.59
CA PRO A 116 18.05 -19.89 6.90
C PRO A 116 18.23 -19.35 5.47
N GLN A 117 17.14 -19.01 4.79
CA GLN A 117 17.20 -18.46 3.43
C GLN A 117 16.51 -17.11 3.37
N VAL A 118 17.21 -16.07 2.93
CA VAL A 118 16.63 -14.74 2.72
C VAL A 118 16.86 -14.29 1.28
N ILE A 119 15.80 -13.92 0.59
CA ILE A 119 15.83 -13.25 -0.71
C ILE A 119 15.65 -11.75 -0.43
N GLY A 120 16.52 -10.91 -0.98
CA GLY A 120 16.53 -9.49 -0.70
C GLY A 120 17.58 -9.09 0.34
N ALA A 121 17.33 -8.00 1.06
CA ALA A 121 18.25 -7.49 2.05
C ALA A 121 18.31 -8.36 3.31
N HIS A 122 19.51 -8.72 3.72
CA HIS A 122 19.77 -9.49 4.95
C HIS A 122 21.16 -9.16 5.51
N LEU A 123 21.46 -9.66 6.70
CA LEU A 123 22.79 -9.52 7.31
C LEU A 123 23.60 -10.82 7.15
N SER A 124 24.86 -10.68 6.74
CA SER A 124 25.84 -11.78 6.76
C SER A 124 26.16 -12.21 8.18
N ASP A 125 27.03 -13.21 8.33
CA ASP A 125 27.51 -13.63 9.66
C ASP A 125 28.38 -12.57 10.32
N GLU A 126 29.06 -11.74 9.54
CA GLU A 126 29.85 -10.58 9.99
C GLU A 126 29.01 -9.32 10.18
N TRP A 127 27.66 -9.42 10.16
CA TRP A 127 26.73 -8.30 10.31
C TRP A 127 26.82 -7.23 9.21
N HIS A 128 27.31 -7.58 8.02
CA HIS A 128 27.24 -6.71 6.86
C HIS A 128 25.89 -6.84 6.15
N LEU A 129 25.34 -5.70 5.73
CA LEU A 129 24.14 -5.71 4.89
C LEU A 129 24.49 -6.23 3.50
N VAL A 130 23.83 -7.29 3.08
CA VAL A 130 23.99 -7.94 1.77
C VAL A 130 22.65 -8.07 1.06
N LEU A 131 22.71 -8.08 -0.26
CA LEU A 131 21.56 -8.27 -1.13
C LEU A 131 21.70 -9.60 -1.87
N ARG A 132 20.73 -10.49 -1.71
CA ARG A 132 20.73 -11.78 -2.42
C ARG A 132 19.71 -11.75 -3.56
N GLY A 133 20.20 -12.03 -4.78
CA GLY A 133 19.40 -12.09 -6.00
C GLY A 133 19.54 -10.83 -6.86
N GLY A 134 19.70 -11.02 -8.19
CA GLY A 134 19.91 -9.91 -9.12
C GLY A 134 18.75 -8.90 -9.14
N TRP A 135 17.52 -9.38 -9.09
CA TRP A 135 16.34 -8.51 -9.05
C TRP A 135 16.19 -7.76 -7.72
N ALA A 136 16.58 -8.40 -6.59
CA ALA A 136 16.62 -7.71 -5.31
C ALA A 136 17.70 -6.62 -5.30
N THR A 137 18.86 -6.89 -5.88
CA THR A 137 19.92 -5.88 -6.04
C THR A 137 19.46 -4.72 -6.92
N TYR A 138 18.81 -5.00 -8.07
CA TYR A 138 18.23 -3.98 -8.94
C TYR A 138 17.19 -3.12 -8.19
N PHE A 139 16.28 -3.75 -7.46
CA PHE A 139 15.26 -3.06 -6.68
C PHE A 139 15.87 -2.10 -5.64
N PHE A 140 16.84 -2.55 -4.86
CA PHE A 140 17.50 -1.71 -3.86
C PHE A 140 18.30 -0.57 -4.49
N THR A 141 18.97 -0.80 -5.62
CA THR A 141 19.70 0.26 -6.32
C THR A 141 18.74 1.27 -6.96
N SER A 142 17.62 0.84 -7.53
CA SER A 142 16.65 1.73 -8.17
C SER A 142 15.96 2.66 -7.18
N VAL A 143 15.80 2.24 -5.92
CA VAL A 143 15.24 3.11 -4.85
C VAL A 143 16.16 4.29 -4.54
N PHE A 144 17.47 4.09 -4.58
CA PHE A 144 18.45 5.14 -4.29
C PHE A 144 18.84 5.96 -5.52
N SER A 145 18.66 5.41 -6.73
CA SER A 145 19.05 6.04 -8.01
C SER A 145 17.92 5.94 -9.03
N ARG A 146 16.74 6.47 -8.68
CA ARG A 146 15.48 6.35 -9.44
C ARG A 146 15.58 6.84 -10.88
N GLU A 147 16.48 7.77 -11.18
CA GLU A 147 16.73 8.27 -12.52
C GLU A 147 17.14 7.18 -13.52
N TYR A 148 17.65 6.04 -13.03
CA TYR A 148 18.06 4.89 -13.84
C TYR A 148 17.01 3.77 -13.90
N ASN A 149 15.83 3.96 -13.26
CA ASN A 149 14.80 2.95 -13.23
C ASN A 149 13.67 3.24 -14.22
N ASP A 150 13.51 2.38 -15.22
CA ASP A 150 12.40 2.39 -16.18
C ASP A 150 11.33 1.31 -15.91
N LEU A 151 11.52 0.49 -14.90
CA LEU A 151 10.64 -0.64 -14.61
C LEU A 151 9.65 -0.31 -13.48
N ASN A 152 8.45 -0.87 -13.58
CA ASN A 152 7.47 -0.81 -12.50
C ASN A 152 7.93 -1.66 -11.31
N LEU A 153 7.74 -1.17 -10.08
CA LEU A 153 8.15 -1.87 -8.86
C LEU A 153 7.50 -3.24 -8.72
N CYS A 154 6.24 -3.41 -9.16
CA CYS A 154 5.59 -4.72 -9.18
C CYS A 154 6.31 -5.69 -10.12
N ASP A 155 6.78 -5.21 -11.29
CA ASP A 155 7.53 -6.03 -12.23
C ASP A 155 8.89 -6.46 -11.67
N ILE A 156 9.54 -5.58 -10.92
CA ILE A 156 10.81 -5.90 -10.27
C ILE A 156 10.61 -6.92 -9.15
N THR A 157 9.71 -6.63 -8.22
CA THR A 157 9.54 -7.43 -6.99
C THR A 157 9.01 -8.83 -7.26
N ARG A 158 8.11 -9.01 -8.24
CA ARG A 158 7.62 -10.36 -8.60
C ARG A 158 8.73 -11.29 -9.10
N HIS A 159 9.82 -10.74 -9.66
CA HIS A 159 10.96 -11.53 -10.10
C HIS A 159 11.93 -11.93 -8.96
N PHE A 160 11.66 -11.53 -7.71
CA PHE A 160 12.42 -12.03 -6.57
C PHE A 160 12.26 -13.55 -6.41
N VAL A 161 11.08 -14.06 -6.78
CA VAL A 161 10.78 -15.48 -6.75
C VAL A 161 10.36 -15.93 -8.15
N PRO A 162 11.14 -16.79 -8.82
CA PRO A 162 10.77 -17.29 -10.14
C PRO A 162 9.54 -18.21 -10.04
N ALA A 163 8.59 -18.03 -10.96
CA ALA A 163 7.45 -18.93 -11.14
C ALA A 163 7.10 -19.03 -12.64
N PRO A 164 6.41 -20.10 -13.07
CA PRO A 164 6.12 -20.36 -14.49
C PRO A 164 5.34 -19.24 -15.17
N GLU A 165 4.38 -18.66 -14.46
CA GLU A 165 3.52 -17.58 -14.96
C GLU A 165 3.60 -16.37 -14.04
N PRO A 166 4.10 -15.23 -14.52
CA PRO A 166 4.19 -14.01 -13.71
C PRO A 166 2.80 -13.42 -13.45
N CYS A 167 2.53 -13.05 -12.19
CA CYS A 167 1.37 -12.24 -11.82
C CYS A 167 1.68 -10.76 -12.05
N ARG A 168 0.81 -10.05 -12.75
CA ARG A 168 0.97 -8.60 -13.02
C ARG A 168 -0.12 -7.76 -12.35
N GLU A 169 -1.23 -8.37 -11.97
CA GLU A 169 -2.36 -7.66 -11.40
C GLU A 169 -2.17 -7.43 -9.91
N LEU A 170 -2.48 -6.23 -9.47
CA LEU A 170 -2.65 -5.93 -8.05
C LEU A 170 -3.87 -6.69 -7.51
N ILE A 171 -3.76 -7.23 -6.30
CA ILE A 171 -4.79 -8.06 -5.70
C ILE A 171 -5.30 -7.41 -4.43
N LEU A 172 -6.57 -7.02 -4.44
CA LEU A 172 -7.32 -6.55 -3.29
C LEU A 172 -8.74 -7.13 -3.36
N THR A 173 -9.01 -8.13 -2.55
CA THR A 173 -10.33 -8.81 -2.55
C THR A 173 -11.36 -7.97 -1.80
N LEU A 174 -12.43 -7.61 -2.48
CA LEU A 174 -13.60 -6.97 -1.88
C LEU A 174 -14.58 -8.05 -1.39
N LYS A 175 -15.11 -7.84 -0.20
CA LYS A 175 -16.17 -8.69 0.35
C LYS A 175 -17.55 -8.08 0.05
N PRO A 176 -18.64 -8.88 0.09
CA PRO A 176 -20.00 -8.37 -0.13
C PRO A 176 -20.36 -7.19 0.80
N GLU A 177 -19.90 -7.22 2.04
CA GLU A 177 -20.15 -6.14 3.01
C GLU A 177 -19.47 -4.82 2.61
N ASP A 178 -18.31 -4.87 1.96
CA ASP A 178 -17.60 -3.65 1.50
C ASP A 178 -18.38 -3.00 0.34
N LEU A 179 -18.86 -3.84 -0.60
CA LEU A 179 -19.67 -3.38 -1.74
C LEU A 179 -21.00 -2.80 -1.24
N ALA A 180 -21.68 -3.48 -0.33
CA ALA A 180 -22.93 -3.01 0.27
C ALA A 180 -22.71 -1.66 1.02
N ALA A 181 -21.60 -1.48 1.72
CA ALA A 181 -21.29 -0.23 2.40
C ALA A 181 -21.04 0.91 1.40
N ALA A 182 -20.36 0.65 0.28
CA ALA A 182 -20.14 1.64 -0.77
C ALA A 182 -21.46 2.01 -1.47
N ASP A 183 -22.30 1.03 -1.78
CA ASP A 183 -23.62 1.23 -2.40
C ASP A 183 -24.53 2.05 -1.47
N ALA A 184 -24.57 1.74 -0.17
CA ALA A 184 -25.31 2.49 0.83
C ALA A 184 -24.79 3.93 0.99
N LEU A 185 -23.47 4.11 0.97
CA LEU A 185 -22.86 5.44 1.03
C LEU A 185 -23.29 6.28 -0.18
N LEU A 186 -23.20 5.77 -1.38
CA LEU A 186 -23.59 6.45 -2.60
C LEU A 186 -25.10 6.78 -2.62
N ALA A 187 -25.94 5.83 -2.21
CA ALA A 187 -27.40 6.01 -2.11
C ALA A 187 -27.77 7.12 -1.09
N ALA A 188 -27.03 7.24 0.03
CA ALA A 188 -27.25 8.31 1.00
C ALA A 188 -27.03 9.71 0.43
N TYR A 189 -26.26 9.84 -0.65
CA TYR A 189 -26.06 11.07 -1.41
C TYR A 189 -26.92 11.14 -2.68
N GLY A 190 -27.91 10.26 -2.82
CA GLY A 190 -28.86 10.24 -3.95
C GLY A 190 -28.21 9.86 -5.28
N VAL A 191 -27.15 9.02 -5.27
CA VAL A 191 -26.52 8.52 -6.48
C VAL A 191 -27.27 7.32 -7.01
N ASP A 192 -27.61 7.37 -8.30
CA ASP A 192 -28.09 6.23 -9.09
C ASP A 192 -26.94 5.70 -9.94
N LEU A 193 -26.42 4.52 -9.58
CA LEU A 193 -25.25 3.92 -10.26
C LEU A 193 -25.47 3.58 -11.73
N ASP A 194 -26.74 3.44 -12.16
CA ASP A 194 -27.08 3.17 -13.57
C ASP A 194 -27.09 4.44 -14.42
N GLN A 195 -27.28 5.62 -13.80
CA GLN A 195 -27.45 6.90 -14.48
C GLN A 195 -26.32 7.88 -14.21
N ASP A 196 -25.80 7.91 -12.98
CA ASP A 196 -24.86 8.91 -12.54
C ASP A 196 -23.41 8.61 -12.96
N PHE A 197 -22.71 9.67 -13.32
CA PHE A 197 -21.29 9.64 -13.66
C PHE A 197 -20.45 9.91 -12.39
N VAL A 198 -20.14 8.87 -11.63
CA VAL A 198 -19.44 8.97 -10.36
C VAL A 198 -17.93 9.12 -10.57
N VAL A 199 -17.33 10.16 -9.99
CA VAL A 199 -15.88 10.41 -10.02
C VAL A 199 -15.38 10.60 -8.60
N CYS A 200 -14.31 9.87 -8.25
CA CYS A 200 -13.57 10.12 -7.01
C CYS A 200 -12.36 11.02 -7.27
N MET A 201 -12.03 11.88 -6.33
CA MET A 201 -10.83 12.71 -6.35
C MET A 201 -10.08 12.60 -5.03
N GLN A 202 -8.78 12.34 -5.09
CA GLN A 202 -7.89 12.38 -3.95
C GLN A 202 -6.96 13.57 -4.04
N LEU A 203 -7.14 14.56 -3.16
CA LEU A 203 -6.39 15.82 -3.18
C LEU A 203 -5.01 15.70 -2.51
N GLY A 204 -4.90 14.80 -1.52
CA GLY A 204 -3.71 14.65 -0.69
C GLY A 204 -2.54 13.93 -1.38
N ALA A 205 -1.39 14.04 -0.75
CA ALA A 205 -0.22 13.20 -0.98
C ALA A 205 0.66 13.24 0.27
N SER A 206 1.60 12.27 0.41
CA SER A 206 2.53 12.18 1.55
C SER A 206 3.41 13.42 1.72
N GLU A 207 3.68 14.14 0.64
CA GLU A 207 4.53 15.32 0.59
C GLU A 207 3.87 16.42 -0.25
N SER A 208 4.01 17.68 0.16
CA SER A 208 3.39 18.80 -0.56
C SER A 208 3.89 18.94 -2.00
N ILE A 209 5.15 18.60 -2.26
CA ILE A 209 5.74 18.65 -3.61
C ILE A 209 5.09 17.65 -4.60
N LYS A 210 4.38 16.65 -4.09
CA LYS A 210 3.64 15.66 -4.90
C LYS A 210 2.18 16.04 -5.12
N ARG A 211 1.73 17.19 -4.59
CA ARG A 211 0.33 17.60 -4.67
C ARG A 211 0.09 18.55 -5.83
N TRP A 212 -0.86 18.21 -6.67
CA TRP A 212 -1.51 19.20 -7.54
C TRP A 212 -2.39 20.10 -6.69
N SER A 213 -2.52 21.37 -7.03
CA SER A 213 -3.22 22.32 -6.13
C SER A 213 -4.72 22.04 -6.05
N GLU A 214 -5.29 22.34 -4.90
CA GLU A 214 -6.72 22.17 -4.62
C GLU A 214 -7.58 22.98 -5.57
N GLU A 215 -7.11 24.18 -5.99
CA GLU A 215 -7.78 25.05 -6.96
C GLU A 215 -7.92 24.35 -8.31
N ARG A 216 -6.85 23.68 -8.78
CA ARG A 216 -6.87 22.96 -10.04
C ARG A 216 -7.77 21.73 -10.01
N PHE A 217 -7.80 21.01 -8.87
CA PHE A 217 -8.78 19.96 -8.67
C PHE A 217 -10.22 20.51 -8.70
N ALA A 218 -10.45 21.69 -8.11
CA ALA A 218 -11.77 22.34 -8.09
C ALA A 218 -12.21 22.78 -9.49
N GLU A 219 -11.32 23.41 -10.26
CA GLU A 219 -11.57 23.77 -11.67
C GLU A 219 -11.92 22.53 -12.50
N LEU A 220 -11.16 21.42 -12.34
CA LEU A 220 -11.44 20.16 -13.04
C LEU A 220 -12.81 19.60 -12.63
N ALA A 221 -13.15 19.63 -11.34
CA ALA A 221 -14.43 19.13 -10.84
C ALA A 221 -15.62 19.92 -11.42
N GLN A 222 -15.51 21.25 -11.54
CA GLN A 222 -16.50 22.09 -12.21
C GLN A 222 -16.69 21.66 -13.68
N LEU A 223 -15.58 21.50 -14.42
CA LEU A 223 -15.63 21.05 -15.82
C LEU A 223 -16.29 19.67 -15.97
N LEU A 224 -16.00 18.74 -15.06
CA LEU A 224 -16.59 17.39 -15.07
C LEU A 224 -18.10 17.46 -14.77
N ARG A 225 -18.51 18.27 -13.80
CA ARG A 225 -19.92 18.48 -13.48
C ARG A 225 -20.67 19.12 -14.66
N ASP A 226 -20.12 20.19 -15.22
CA ASP A 226 -20.79 20.97 -16.25
C ASP A 226 -20.92 20.19 -17.57
N ARG A 227 -19.90 19.35 -17.90
CA ARG A 227 -19.88 18.60 -19.17
C ARG A 227 -20.56 17.26 -19.12
N TRP A 228 -20.48 16.55 -17.98
CA TRP A 228 -20.97 15.18 -17.84
C TRP A 228 -21.95 14.97 -16.68
N ASN A 229 -22.38 16.05 -16.03
CA ASN A 229 -23.20 15.99 -14.81
C ASN A 229 -22.59 15.06 -13.76
N ALA A 230 -21.23 15.12 -13.63
CA ALA A 230 -20.49 14.20 -12.76
C ALA A 230 -20.82 14.43 -11.27
N ARG A 231 -21.00 13.33 -10.55
CA ARG A 231 -21.10 13.29 -9.08
C ARG A 231 -19.69 13.12 -8.51
N ILE A 232 -19.15 14.18 -7.91
CA ILE A 232 -17.77 14.22 -7.45
C ILE A 232 -17.68 13.90 -5.96
N PHE A 233 -16.81 12.97 -5.59
CA PHE A 233 -16.54 12.58 -4.21
C PHE A 233 -15.06 12.82 -3.87
N LEU A 234 -14.79 13.64 -2.85
CA LEU A 234 -13.44 13.86 -2.35
C LEU A 234 -13.10 12.78 -1.32
N VAL A 235 -12.14 11.94 -1.62
CA VAL A 235 -11.72 10.82 -0.76
C VAL A 235 -10.36 11.10 -0.12
N GLY A 236 -10.11 10.52 1.05
CA GLY A 236 -8.85 10.67 1.77
C GLY A 236 -9.00 10.40 3.26
N VAL A 237 -7.90 10.57 4.00
CA VAL A 237 -7.90 10.45 5.46
C VAL A 237 -8.43 11.73 6.12
N GLN A 238 -8.87 11.63 7.37
CA GLN A 238 -9.46 12.77 8.10
C GLN A 238 -8.52 13.99 8.18
N SER A 239 -7.21 13.77 8.27
CA SER A 239 -6.22 14.85 8.30
C SER A 239 -6.11 15.65 7.00
N GLU A 240 -6.70 15.17 5.90
CA GLU A 240 -6.76 15.85 4.59
C GLU A 240 -8.02 16.72 4.43
N ALA A 241 -8.93 16.73 5.40
CA ALA A 241 -10.15 17.55 5.34
C ALA A 241 -9.89 19.05 5.04
N PRO A 242 -8.82 19.69 5.55
CA PRO A 242 -8.49 21.08 5.19
C PRO A 242 -8.25 21.32 3.69
N LEU A 243 -7.78 20.30 2.94
CA LEU A 243 -7.65 20.39 1.49
C LEU A 243 -9.02 20.47 0.81
N GLY A 244 -10.01 19.74 1.34
CA GLY A 244 -11.40 19.82 0.90
C GLY A 244 -12.02 21.18 1.16
N GLU A 245 -11.67 21.85 2.26
CA GLU A 245 -12.09 23.22 2.55
C GLU A 245 -11.47 24.21 1.55
N ALA A 246 -10.19 24.03 1.20
CA ALA A 246 -9.54 24.84 0.18
C ALA A 246 -10.19 24.64 -1.20
N PHE A 247 -10.49 23.41 -1.58
CA PHE A 247 -11.25 23.07 -2.77
C PHE A 247 -12.64 23.77 -2.80
N ALA A 248 -13.39 23.69 -1.69
CA ALA A 248 -14.75 24.24 -1.61
C ALA A 248 -14.80 25.77 -1.70
N ARG A 249 -13.71 26.48 -1.38
CA ARG A 249 -13.62 27.94 -1.60
C ARG A 249 -13.64 28.32 -3.08
N VAL A 250 -13.14 27.45 -3.96
CA VAL A 250 -13.09 27.65 -5.42
C VAL A 250 -14.35 27.10 -6.10
N ALA A 251 -14.79 25.94 -5.68
CA ALA A 251 -15.91 25.21 -6.26
C ALA A 251 -16.89 24.76 -5.15
N PRO A 252 -17.67 25.71 -4.59
CA PRO A 252 -18.67 25.39 -3.57
C PRO A 252 -19.74 24.45 -4.14
N ASP A 253 -20.20 23.51 -3.34
CA ASP A 253 -21.29 22.56 -3.67
C ASP A 253 -21.05 21.68 -4.92
N VAL A 254 -19.80 21.58 -5.39
CA VAL A 254 -19.45 20.76 -6.56
C VAL A 254 -19.14 19.33 -6.17
N ALA A 255 -18.59 19.11 -4.99
CA ALA A 255 -18.14 17.79 -4.55
C ALA A 255 -18.60 17.45 -3.12
N VAL A 256 -18.76 16.17 -2.86
CA VAL A 256 -19.10 15.61 -1.55
C VAL A 256 -17.83 15.23 -0.81
N PRO A 257 -17.50 15.80 0.36
CA PRO A 257 -16.33 15.43 1.15
C PRO A 257 -16.57 14.12 1.91
N LEU A 258 -15.72 13.13 1.67
CA LEU A 258 -15.72 11.82 2.32
C LEU A 258 -14.44 11.54 3.14
N PHE A 259 -13.69 12.57 3.53
CA PHE A 259 -12.46 12.43 4.31
C PHE A 259 -12.71 11.67 5.62
N GLY A 260 -11.98 10.58 5.83
CA GLY A 260 -12.10 9.72 7.03
C GLY A 260 -13.40 8.92 7.15
N LYS A 261 -14.30 8.96 6.14
CA LYS A 261 -15.61 8.26 6.20
C LYS A 261 -15.57 6.83 5.67
N THR A 262 -14.45 6.38 5.16
CA THR A 262 -14.30 5.02 4.61
C THR A 262 -13.08 4.33 5.21
N THR A 263 -13.19 3.05 5.47
CA THR A 263 -12.04 2.17 5.64
C THR A 263 -11.41 1.90 4.29
N LEU A 264 -10.19 1.35 4.24
CA LEU A 264 -9.53 1.04 2.98
C LEU A 264 -10.36 0.10 2.07
N PRO A 265 -10.96 -1.01 2.57
CA PRO A 265 -11.82 -1.85 1.72
C PRO A 265 -13.09 -1.14 1.22
N GLN A 266 -13.69 -0.30 2.05
CA GLN A 266 -14.85 0.50 1.65
C GLN A 266 -14.47 1.56 0.60
N LEU A 267 -13.30 2.19 0.72
CA LEU A 267 -12.76 3.09 -0.31
C LEU A 267 -12.54 2.33 -1.62
N ALA A 268 -11.93 1.16 -1.57
CA ALA A 268 -11.72 0.32 -2.76
C ALA A 268 -13.05 -0.11 -3.39
N ALA A 269 -14.06 -0.43 -2.58
CA ALA A 269 -15.41 -0.72 -3.07
C ALA A 269 -16.06 0.51 -3.72
N LEU A 270 -15.94 1.70 -3.13
CA LEU A 270 -16.39 2.96 -3.72
C LEU A 270 -15.69 3.23 -5.07
N LEU A 271 -14.37 3.02 -5.14
CA LEU A 271 -13.62 3.15 -6.37
C LEU A 271 -14.08 2.17 -7.44
N SER A 272 -14.45 0.93 -7.08
CA SER A 272 -14.99 -0.04 -8.03
C SER A 272 -16.36 0.36 -8.63
N ARG A 273 -17.08 1.28 -7.99
CA ARG A 273 -18.34 1.88 -8.45
C ARG A 273 -18.12 3.19 -9.23
N SER A 274 -16.91 3.72 -9.21
CA SER A 274 -16.57 4.99 -9.85
C SER A 274 -16.18 4.80 -11.32
N ARG A 275 -16.49 5.77 -12.17
CA ARG A 275 -16.04 5.80 -13.57
C ARG A 275 -14.53 5.94 -13.68
N PHE A 276 -13.95 6.77 -12.82
CA PHE A 276 -12.51 6.90 -12.65
C PHE A 276 -12.15 7.63 -11.36
N LEU A 277 -10.89 7.54 -11.00
CA LEU A 277 -10.25 8.30 -9.92
C LEU A 277 -9.32 9.37 -10.52
N VAL A 278 -9.39 10.60 -10.03
CA VAL A 278 -8.33 11.61 -10.24
C VAL A 278 -7.50 11.69 -8.97
N THR A 279 -6.19 11.52 -9.06
CA THR A 279 -5.36 11.46 -7.86
C THR A 279 -3.92 11.91 -8.12
N ASN A 280 -3.26 12.41 -7.09
CA ASN A 280 -1.80 12.48 -7.05
C ASN A 280 -1.20 11.07 -6.90
N ASP A 281 0.14 10.94 -6.97
CA ASP A 281 0.86 9.69 -6.71
C ASP A 281 0.72 9.29 -5.22
N THR A 282 -0.28 8.43 -4.94
CA THR A 282 -0.67 8.00 -3.59
C THR A 282 -1.10 6.53 -3.55
N GLY A 283 -1.23 5.97 -2.34
CA GLY A 283 -1.75 4.62 -2.14
C GLY A 283 -3.17 4.39 -2.68
N THR A 284 -3.99 5.46 -2.80
CA THR A 284 -5.34 5.40 -3.38
C THR A 284 -5.31 5.03 -4.85
N MET A 285 -4.28 5.48 -5.61
CA MET A 285 -4.05 5.08 -7.00
C MET A 285 -3.93 3.55 -7.12
N HIS A 286 -3.11 2.94 -6.27
CA HIS A 286 -2.93 1.48 -6.27
C HIS A 286 -4.21 0.75 -5.85
N SER A 287 -4.99 1.33 -4.93
CA SER A 287 -6.30 0.76 -4.55
C SER A 287 -7.28 0.78 -5.72
N ALA A 288 -7.32 1.87 -6.50
CA ALA A 288 -8.12 1.98 -7.71
C ALA A 288 -7.69 0.96 -8.77
N ALA A 289 -6.39 0.85 -9.02
CA ALA A 289 -5.84 -0.13 -9.97
C ALA A 289 -6.18 -1.57 -9.56
N ALA A 290 -6.10 -1.91 -8.26
CA ALA A 290 -6.43 -3.23 -7.75
C ALA A 290 -7.90 -3.63 -7.96
N VAL A 291 -8.82 -2.65 -7.99
CA VAL A 291 -10.26 -2.89 -8.26
C VAL A 291 -10.66 -2.52 -9.69
N LYS A 292 -9.68 -2.31 -10.58
CA LYS A 292 -9.89 -1.99 -12.02
C LYS A 292 -10.65 -0.69 -12.26
N CYS A 293 -10.61 0.25 -11.32
CA CYS A 293 -11.07 1.61 -11.52
C CYS A 293 -10.04 2.37 -12.37
N PRO A 294 -10.43 2.96 -13.52
CA PRO A 294 -9.52 3.79 -14.30
C PRO A 294 -8.96 4.95 -13.48
N VAL A 295 -7.69 5.32 -13.70
CA VAL A 295 -7.01 6.36 -12.95
C VAL A 295 -6.49 7.46 -13.87
N ALA A 296 -6.84 8.70 -13.56
CA ALA A 296 -6.18 9.89 -14.07
C ALA A 296 -5.13 10.35 -13.04
N LEU A 297 -3.89 9.93 -13.25
CA LEU A 297 -2.78 10.27 -12.36
C LEU A 297 -2.22 11.65 -12.67
N VAL A 298 -2.16 12.53 -11.67
CA VAL A 298 -1.45 13.79 -11.72
C VAL A 298 -0.07 13.61 -11.06
N SER A 299 0.93 13.38 -11.89
CA SER A 299 2.31 13.13 -11.45
C SER A 299 3.12 14.42 -11.51
N VAL A 300 3.20 15.14 -10.39
CA VAL A 300 3.96 16.40 -10.24
C VAL A 300 5.22 16.23 -9.35
N GLY A 301 5.40 15.07 -8.74
CA GLY A 301 6.48 14.77 -7.81
C GLY A 301 7.71 14.15 -8.48
N PRO A 302 8.73 13.82 -7.68
CA PRO A 302 10.00 13.28 -8.16
C PRO A 302 9.92 11.79 -8.58
N VAL A 303 8.81 11.10 -8.28
CA VAL A 303 8.64 9.69 -8.65
C VAL A 303 8.11 9.61 -10.08
N HIS A 304 8.80 8.85 -10.91
CA HIS A 304 8.37 8.67 -12.29
C HIS A 304 7.12 7.77 -12.33
N TYR A 305 6.12 8.15 -13.13
CA TYR A 305 4.85 7.40 -13.23
C TYR A 305 5.02 5.93 -13.66
N ARG A 306 6.08 5.59 -14.42
CA ARG A 306 6.36 4.20 -14.80
C ARG A 306 6.76 3.32 -13.63
N GLU A 307 7.33 3.90 -12.57
CA GLU A 307 7.78 3.15 -11.39
C GLU A 307 6.60 2.67 -10.54
N THR A 308 5.59 3.50 -10.39
CA THR A 308 4.48 3.25 -9.45
C THR A 308 3.10 3.22 -10.10
N GLY A 309 2.95 3.76 -11.30
CA GLY A 309 1.67 3.87 -12.02
C GLY A 309 1.31 2.69 -12.90
#